data_d50c4f8a9d4292e513c35ec9d749e87b
#
_entry.id   d50c4f8a9d4292e513c35ec9d749e87b
#
_cell.length_a   1.000
_cell.length_b   1.000
_cell.length_c   1.000
_cell.angle_alpha   90.00
_cell.angle_beta   90.00
_cell.angle_gamma   90.00
#
_symmetry.space_group_name_H-M   'P 1'
#
loop_
_entity.id
_entity.type
_entity.pdbx_description
1 polymer ?
#
loop_
_entity_poly.entity_id
_entity_poly.type
_entity_poly.pdbx_seq_one_letter_code
_entity_poly.pdbx_strand_id
1 'polypeptide(L)'
;MAAVQETVDRVRSIDVEAYKYGFVTDILSDKAPKGLNEDTVRFISAKKGEPEWLLDWRLAAYRRWLTMETPRWARVDYPEIDFQDLYYFSAPKSSPGPKSLDEVDPELLRTYAKLGIPLIEQEILAGVERPRVAVDAVFDSVSVATTFKAELAKAGVIFCSFSEAVRNHPDLVQRYLGSVVPPTDNFYATLNSAVFSDGSFVYVPPGVRCPMELSTYFRINEKNTGQFERTLIIAEKGAYVSYLEGCTAPKRDENQLHAAVVELIAHEDAEIKYSTVQNWFPGDAEGKGGIYNFVTKRGDCRGARSKISWTQVETGSAITWKYPSCILRGDSSRGEFYSIAISNGRQQVDSGTKMVHLGKNTTSRIISKGIAAGKSQNTYRGQVSAHRLATGARNFTNCDSLLIGDKCGAHTVPYIEAKNSSAVFEHEATTSKISDDQLFYCLQRGLSGEEATALIVNGFVRDVLQQLPMEFAVEAQKLIAISLEGSVG
;
A
#
# COMPACT_ATOMS: atom_id res chain seq x y z
N MET A 1 19.86 -26.08 -6.68
CA MET A 1 20.91 -25.54 -5.79
C MET A 1 21.61 -24.32 -6.39
N ALA A 2 22.04 -24.34 -7.65
CA ALA A 2 22.68 -23.15 -8.28
C ALA A 2 21.77 -21.91 -8.31
N ALA A 3 20.51 -22.03 -8.70
CA ALA A 3 19.56 -20.92 -8.74
C ALA A 3 19.26 -20.32 -7.35
N VAL A 4 19.24 -21.14 -6.30
CA VAL A 4 19.08 -20.68 -4.92
C VAL A 4 20.32 -19.91 -4.46
N GLN A 5 21.52 -20.40 -4.84
CA GLN A 5 22.78 -19.73 -4.50
C GLN A 5 22.90 -18.39 -5.22
N GLU A 6 22.54 -18.32 -6.49
CA GLU A 6 22.53 -17.09 -7.28
C GLU A 6 21.56 -16.06 -6.72
N THR A 7 20.37 -16.49 -6.27
CA THR A 7 19.41 -15.63 -5.57
C THR A 7 19.98 -15.13 -4.25
N VAL A 8 20.64 -15.98 -3.46
CA VAL A 8 21.30 -15.62 -2.20
C VAL A 8 22.46 -14.64 -2.44
N ASP A 9 23.25 -14.83 -3.47
CA ASP A 9 24.41 -13.97 -3.77
C ASP A 9 23.94 -12.60 -4.32
N ARG A 10 22.87 -12.57 -5.12
CA ARG A 10 22.23 -11.33 -5.58
C ARG A 10 21.59 -10.56 -4.42
N VAL A 11 21.01 -11.28 -3.44
CA VAL A 11 20.48 -10.73 -2.19
C VAL A 11 21.61 -10.12 -1.34
N ARG A 12 22.80 -10.73 -1.32
CA ARG A 12 23.98 -10.22 -0.59
C ARG A 12 24.66 -9.03 -1.29
N SER A 13 24.50 -8.90 -2.60
CA SER A 13 25.11 -7.81 -3.37
C SER A 13 24.33 -6.50 -3.39
N ILE A 14 23.14 -6.45 -2.80
CA ILE A 14 22.35 -5.22 -2.66
C ILE A 14 23.06 -4.32 -1.64
N ASP A 15 23.37 -3.10 -2.05
CA ASP A 15 23.90 -2.07 -1.15
C ASP A 15 22.83 -1.75 -0.09
N VAL A 16 23.05 -2.28 1.11
CA VAL A 16 22.08 -2.19 2.24
C VAL A 16 21.87 -0.72 2.64
N GLU A 17 22.88 0.12 2.58
CA GLU A 17 22.78 1.54 2.92
C GLU A 17 21.94 2.31 1.89
N ALA A 18 22.14 2.06 0.60
CA ALA A 18 21.32 2.66 -0.47
C ALA A 18 19.87 2.16 -0.43
N TYR A 19 19.68 0.88 -0.07
CA TYR A 19 18.35 0.29 0.05
C TYR A 19 17.60 0.74 1.31
N LYS A 20 18.32 0.96 2.42
CA LYS A 20 17.76 1.34 3.72
C LYS A 20 16.96 2.63 3.70
N TYR A 21 17.43 3.65 2.97
CA TYR A 21 16.80 4.98 2.95
C TYR A 21 16.50 5.50 1.55
N GLY A 22 16.68 4.66 0.53
CA GLY A 22 16.58 5.07 -0.87
C GLY A 22 17.67 6.06 -1.27
N PHE A 23 17.70 6.39 -2.54
CA PHE A 23 18.61 7.38 -3.12
C PHE A 23 17.81 8.49 -3.80
N VAL A 24 18.40 9.68 -3.91
CA VAL A 24 17.80 10.80 -4.66
C VAL A 24 18.19 10.66 -6.12
N THR A 25 17.23 10.79 -7.02
CA THR A 25 17.47 10.85 -8.46
C THR A 25 17.50 12.32 -8.88
N ASP A 26 18.58 12.76 -9.50
CA ASP A 26 18.74 14.15 -9.96
C ASP A 26 18.10 14.34 -11.32
N ILE A 27 16.78 14.58 -11.34
CA ILE A 27 15.99 14.81 -12.53
C ILE A 27 15.31 16.18 -12.41
N LEU A 28 15.41 16.99 -13.47
CA LEU A 28 14.67 18.25 -13.57
C LEU A 28 13.17 17.99 -13.64
N SER A 29 12.39 18.58 -12.75
CA SER A 29 10.94 18.41 -12.68
C SER A 29 10.19 19.68 -13.02
N ASP A 30 8.99 19.52 -13.60
CA ASP A 30 7.98 20.55 -13.79
C ASP A 30 6.98 20.47 -12.63
N LYS A 31 6.80 21.56 -11.88
CA LYS A 31 5.99 21.59 -10.66
C LYS A 31 4.84 22.58 -10.80
N ALA A 32 3.68 22.21 -10.22
CA ALA A 32 2.63 23.20 -9.97
C ALA A 32 3.13 24.28 -8.98
N PRO A 33 2.55 25.47 -8.96
CA PRO A 33 2.76 26.40 -7.87
C PRO A 33 2.41 25.75 -6.50
N LYS A 34 3.09 26.19 -5.44
CA LYS A 34 2.75 25.77 -4.07
C LYS A 34 1.33 26.19 -3.68
N GLY A 35 0.73 25.38 -2.85
CA GLY A 35 -0.58 25.63 -2.26
C GLY A 35 -1.74 25.02 -3.05
N LEU A 36 -2.85 24.86 -2.34
CA LEU A 36 -4.05 24.23 -2.86
C LEU A 36 -5.18 25.25 -3.01
N ASN A 37 -5.60 25.45 -4.26
CA ASN A 37 -6.72 26.28 -4.66
C ASN A 37 -7.34 25.73 -5.95
N GLU A 38 -8.41 26.34 -6.47
CA GLU A 38 -9.04 25.88 -7.72
C GLU A 38 -8.09 25.95 -8.93
N ASP A 39 -7.18 26.92 -8.97
CA ASP A 39 -6.22 27.03 -10.08
C ASP A 39 -5.22 25.89 -10.08
N THR A 40 -4.76 25.44 -8.88
CA THR A 40 -3.92 24.25 -8.74
C THR A 40 -4.64 22.99 -9.25
N VAL A 41 -5.93 22.83 -8.91
CA VAL A 41 -6.76 21.72 -9.40
C VAL A 41 -6.91 21.75 -10.92
N ARG A 42 -7.22 22.92 -11.49
CA ARG A 42 -7.31 23.12 -12.94
C ARG A 42 -5.99 22.87 -13.65
N PHE A 43 -4.89 23.31 -13.04
CA PHE A 43 -3.53 23.07 -13.57
C PHE A 43 -3.24 21.56 -13.68
N ILE A 44 -3.52 20.77 -12.64
CA ILE A 44 -3.34 19.31 -12.64
C ILE A 44 -4.16 18.68 -13.77
N SER A 45 -5.44 19.03 -13.87
CA SER A 45 -6.35 18.48 -14.88
C SER A 45 -5.90 18.84 -16.31
N ALA A 46 -5.47 20.08 -16.54
CA ALA A 46 -4.96 20.54 -17.83
C ALA A 46 -3.65 19.82 -18.23
N LYS A 47 -2.71 19.66 -17.29
CA LYS A 47 -1.44 18.94 -17.51
C LYS A 47 -1.67 17.48 -17.89
N LYS A 48 -2.71 16.85 -17.38
CA LYS A 48 -3.06 15.46 -17.67
C LYS A 48 -3.99 15.29 -18.89
N GLY A 49 -4.47 16.41 -19.45
CA GLY A 49 -5.42 16.37 -20.58
C GLY A 49 -6.74 15.69 -20.20
N GLU A 50 -7.24 15.95 -19.00
CA GLU A 50 -8.44 15.31 -18.50
C GLU A 50 -9.72 15.89 -19.12
N PRO A 51 -10.78 15.06 -19.28
CA PRO A 51 -12.08 15.54 -19.74
C PRO A 51 -12.77 16.41 -18.67
N GLU A 52 -13.67 17.27 -19.11
CA GLU A 52 -14.38 18.25 -18.26
C GLU A 52 -15.10 17.60 -17.06
N TRP A 53 -15.74 16.43 -17.27
CA TRP A 53 -16.42 15.71 -16.17
C TRP A 53 -15.50 15.35 -15.01
N LEU A 54 -14.21 15.05 -15.29
CA LEU A 54 -13.24 14.72 -14.23
C LEU A 54 -12.76 16.00 -13.53
N LEU A 55 -12.57 17.08 -14.26
CA LEU A 55 -12.28 18.38 -13.67
C LEU A 55 -13.40 18.84 -12.72
N ASP A 56 -14.66 18.72 -13.14
CA ASP A 56 -15.82 19.04 -12.31
C ASP A 56 -15.87 18.19 -11.03
N TRP A 57 -15.58 16.89 -11.18
CA TRP A 57 -15.49 15.97 -10.05
C TRP A 57 -14.40 16.38 -9.05
N ARG A 58 -13.22 16.79 -9.54
CA ARG A 58 -12.11 17.29 -8.72
C ARG A 58 -12.47 18.58 -7.99
N LEU A 59 -13.06 19.52 -8.70
CA LEU A 59 -13.46 20.82 -8.11
C LEU A 59 -14.57 20.64 -7.06
N ALA A 60 -15.50 19.74 -7.27
CA ALA A 60 -16.51 19.39 -6.27
C ALA A 60 -15.85 18.77 -5.01
N ALA A 61 -14.87 17.89 -5.18
CA ALA A 61 -14.10 17.33 -4.08
C ALA A 61 -13.31 18.41 -3.32
N TYR A 62 -12.65 19.31 -4.03
CA TYR A 62 -11.91 20.41 -3.42
C TYR A 62 -12.83 21.33 -2.57
N ARG A 63 -13.96 21.74 -3.14
CA ARG A 63 -14.93 22.58 -2.41
C ARG A 63 -15.49 21.87 -1.18
N ARG A 64 -15.70 20.56 -1.27
CA ARG A 64 -16.09 19.74 -0.12
C ARG A 64 -14.99 19.70 0.93
N TRP A 65 -13.73 19.49 0.52
CA TRP A 65 -12.58 19.42 1.41
C TRP A 65 -12.42 20.70 2.25
N LEU A 66 -12.65 21.88 1.67
CA LEU A 66 -12.62 23.17 2.38
C LEU A 66 -13.61 23.26 3.54
N THR A 67 -14.65 22.42 3.55
CA THR A 67 -15.66 22.38 4.63
C THR A 67 -15.36 21.32 5.69
N MET A 68 -14.27 20.57 5.55
CA MET A 68 -13.92 19.47 6.45
C MET A 68 -12.82 19.88 7.42
N GLU A 69 -12.84 19.28 8.60
CA GLU A 69 -11.78 19.44 9.59
C GLU A 69 -10.82 18.27 9.54
N THR A 70 -9.54 18.54 9.83
CA THR A 70 -8.52 17.48 9.96
C THR A 70 -8.91 16.55 11.11
N PRO A 71 -9.05 15.24 10.86
CA PRO A 71 -9.47 14.30 11.88
C PRO A 71 -8.38 14.13 12.95
N ARG A 72 -8.79 13.98 14.22
CA ARG A 72 -7.89 13.86 15.40
C ARG A 72 -8.18 12.62 16.25
N TRP A 73 -8.90 11.64 15.72
CA TRP A 73 -9.33 10.46 16.48
C TRP A 73 -8.28 9.32 16.52
N ALA A 74 -7.33 9.31 15.60
CA ALA A 74 -6.26 8.31 15.59
C ALA A 74 -5.26 8.57 16.74
N ARG A 75 -4.63 7.50 17.21
CA ARG A 75 -3.62 7.57 18.26
C ARG A 75 -2.24 7.89 17.68
N VAL A 76 -2.16 9.02 17.01
CA VAL A 76 -0.93 9.58 16.44
C VAL A 76 -0.87 11.06 16.74
N ASP A 77 0.31 11.57 17.03
CA ASP A 77 0.56 12.97 17.31
C ASP A 77 1.60 13.52 16.34
N TYR A 78 1.24 14.57 15.62
CA TYR A 78 2.08 15.21 14.62
C TYR A 78 1.74 16.72 14.53
N PRO A 79 2.72 17.56 14.12
CA PRO A 79 2.47 18.98 13.86
C PRO A 79 1.38 19.18 12.82
N GLU A 80 0.66 20.28 12.93
CA GLU A 80 -0.33 20.66 11.92
C GLU A 80 0.31 20.76 10.53
N ILE A 81 -0.33 20.15 9.54
CA ILE A 81 0.15 20.18 8.15
C ILE A 81 -0.28 21.47 7.50
N ASP A 82 0.67 22.26 7.03
CA ASP A 82 0.36 23.43 6.19
C ASP A 82 0.12 22.99 4.74
N PHE A 83 -1.14 22.83 4.39
CA PHE A 83 -1.57 22.47 3.04
C PHE A 83 -1.27 23.54 1.98
N GLN A 84 -0.87 24.74 2.38
CA GLN A 84 -0.46 25.81 1.45
C GLN A 84 1.06 25.80 1.19
N ASP A 85 1.84 25.08 1.99
CA ASP A 85 3.29 24.91 1.77
C ASP A 85 3.68 23.59 1.07
N LEU A 86 2.75 22.98 0.32
CA LEU A 86 2.97 21.73 -0.41
C LEU A 86 2.87 21.94 -1.93
N TYR A 87 3.66 21.16 -2.68
CA TYR A 87 3.45 20.94 -4.12
C TYR A 87 2.50 19.77 -4.33
N TYR A 88 1.46 19.95 -5.13
CA TYR A 88 0.43 18.94 -5.42
C TYR A 88 0.66 18.20 -6.75
N PHE A 89 1.64 18.63 -7.51
CA PHE A 89 2.03 18.01 -8.76
C PHE A 89 3.51 18.25 -9.03
N SER A 90 4.21 17.18 -9.39
CA SER A 90 5.59 17.20 -9.89
C SER A 90 5.71 16.11 -10.95
N ALA A 91 6.33 16.44 -12.08
CA ALA A 91 6.60 15.49 -13.14
C ALA A 91 8.01 15.70 -13.70
N PRO A 92 8.73 14.63 -14.08
CA PRO A 92 9.99 14.78 -14.80
C PRO A 92 9.81 15.63 -16.04
N LYS A 93 10.75 16.54 -16.36
CA LYS A 93 10.78 17.27 -17.63
C LYS A 93 11.14 16.31 -18.74
N SER A 94 10.20 15.54 -19.25
CA SER A 94 10.37 14.67 -20.40
C SER A 94 9.30 14.95 -21.45
N SER A 95 9.62 14.63 -22.70
CA SER A 95 8.69 14.63 -23.84
C SER A 95 7.46 13.76 -23.56
N PRO A 96 6.36 13.88 -24.33
CA PRO A 96 5.15 13.10 -24.15
C PRO A 96 5.47 11.62 -23.97
N GLY A 97 4.87 11.00 -22.95
CA GLY A 97 5.21 9.72 -22.36
C GLY A 97 5.86 8.70 -23.28
N PRO A 98 6.97 8.08 -22.86
CA PRO A 98 7.73 7.17 -23.70
C PRO A 98 6.86 6.01 -24.16
N LYS A 99 6.94 5.68 -25.45
CA LYS A 99 6.21 4.55 -26.06
C LYS A 99 6.93 3.22 -25.87
N SER A 100 8.20 3.26 -25.46
CA SER A 100 9.04 2.09 -25.16
C SER A 100 10.05 2.41 -24.07
N LEU A 101 10.64 1.37 -23.46
CA LEU A 101 11.71 1.54 -22.44
C LEU A 101 12.95 2.26 -23.02
N ASP A 102 13.20 2.17 -24.34
CA ASP A 102 14.33 2.82 -25.00
C ASP A 102 14.18 4.36 -25.07
N GLU A 103 12.95 4.86 -24.90
CA GLU A 103 12.63 6.29 -24.89
C GLU A 103 12.63 6.87 -23.47
N VAL A 104 12.79 6.03 -22.43
CA VAL A 104 12.83 6.46 -21.02
C VAL A 104 14.21 7.02 -20.70
N ASP A 105 14.25 8.09 -19.89
CA ASP A 105 15.51 8.67 -19.40
C ASP A 105 16.40 7.56 -18.76
N PRO A 106 17.66 7.39 -19.25
CA PRO A 106 18.57 6.38 -18.74
C PRO A 106 18.83 6.46 -17.23
N GLU A 107 18.74 7.65 -16.62
CA GLU A 107 18.89 7.84 -15.17
C GLU A 107 17.68 7.27 -14.41
N LEU A 108 16.50 7.42 -14.99
CA LEU A 108 15.26 6.83 -14.45
C LEU A 108 15.30 5.29 -14.52
N LEU A 109 15.76 4.73 -15.64
CA LEU A 109 15.94 3.28 -15.77
C LEU A 109 16.98 2.74 -14.77
N ARG A 110 18.09 3.45 -14.58
CA ARG A 110 19.07 3.10 -13.55
C ARG A 110 18.48 3.15 -12.14
N THR A 111 17.62 4.11 -11.89
CA THR A 111 16.90 4.23 -10.62
C THR A 111 16.05 2.99 -10.36
N TYR A 112 15.28 2.56 -11.35
CA TYR A 112 14.44 1.35 -11.23
C TYR A 112 15.26 0.07 -11.10
N ALA A 113 16.37 -0.04 -11.83
CA ALA A 113 17.30 -1.17 -11.69
C ALA A 113 17.90 -1.25 -10.27
N LYS A 114 18.27 -0.12 -9.66
CA LYS A 114 18.75 -0.06 -8.26
C LYS A 114 17.66 -0.45 -7.26
N LEU A 115 16.39 -0.18 -7.57
CA LEU A 115 15.25 -0.59 -6.75
C LEU A 115 14.90 -2.08 -6.91
N GLY A 116 15.61 -2.80 -7.79
CA GLY A 116 15.34 -4.22 -8.06
C GLY A 116 14.05 -4.45 -8.84
N ILE A 117 13.48 -3.42 -9.45
CA ILE A 117 12.28 -3.52 -10.28
C ILE A 117 12.65 -4.23 -11.58
N PRO A 118 11.99 -5.32 -11.94
CA PRO A 118 12.28 -6.05 -13.18
C PRO A 118 11.76 -5.27 -14.39
N LEU A 119 12.46 -4.22 -14.80
CA LEU A 119 12.12 -3.40 -15.98
C LEU A 119 12.57 -4.01 -17.31
N ILE A 120 13.29 -5.14 -17.29
CA ILE A 120 13.97 -5.65 -18.46
C ILE A 120 13.34 -6.96 -18.91
N GLU A 121 12.66 -6.93 -20.07
CA GLU A 121 12.29 -8.13 -20.85
C GLU A 121 13.48 -9.01 -21.24
N GLN A 122 14.70 -8.51 -21.15
CA GLN A 122 15.92 -9.22 -21.57
C GLN A 122 16.19 -10.51 -20.78
N GLU A 123 15.73 -10.64 -19.55
CA GLU A 123 15.88 -11.87 -18.79
C GLU A 123 14.93 -12.99 -19.28
N ILE A 124 13.82 -12.63 -19.94
CA ILE A 124 12.87 -13.59 -20.54
C ILE A 124 13.50 -14.26 -21.79
N LEU A 125 14.31 -13.54 -22.52
CA LEU A 125 15.05 -14.07 -23.67
C LEU A 125 16.16 -15.05 -23.27
N ALA A 126 16.61 -15.03 -22.02
CA ALA A 126 17.62 -15.93 -21.49
C ALA A 126 17.07 -17.28 -20.96
N GLY A 127 15.76 -17.55 -21.09
CA GLY A 127 15.18 -18.85 -20.77
C GLY A 127 15.07 -19.18 -19.27
N VAL A 128 15.11 -18.18 -18.40
CA VAL A 128 14.89 -18.34 -16.96
C VAL A 128 13.38 -18.37 -16.68
N GLU A 129 12.86 -19.52 -16.26
CA GLU A 129 11.48 -19.64 -15.76
C GLU A 129 11.35 -18.91 -14.42
N ARG A 130 10.98 -17.63 -14.48
CA ARG A 130 10.56 -16.85 -13.29
C ARG A 130 9.08 -16.56 -13.38
N PRO A 131 8.37 -16.36 -12.23
CA PRO A 131 7.02 -15.84 -12.24
C PRO A 131 7.01 -14.53 -13.02
N ARG A 132 6.12 -14.43 -14.01
CA ARG A 132 5.99 -13.23 -14.82
C ARG A 132 5.22 -12.18 -14.03
N VAL A 133 5.83 -11.04 -13.77
CA VAL A 133 5.22 -9.89 -13.12
C VAL A 133 5.12 -8.75 -14.12
N ALA A 134 3.91 -8.25 -14.37
CA ALA A 134 3.73 -7.02 -15.12
C ALA A 134 3.91 -5.83 -14.17
N VAL A 135 4.78 -4.90 -14.53
CA VAL A 135 5.16 -3.76 -13.68
C VAL A 135 4.73 -2.46 -14.33
N ASP A 136 4.11 -1.58 -13.54
CA ASP A 136 3.94 -0.17 -13.82
C ASP A 136 4.82 0.64 -12.87
N ALA A 137 5.54 1.63 -13.39
CA ALA A 137 6.46 2.43 -12.60
C ALA A 137 5.99 3.88 -12.58
N VAL A 138 5.69 4.39 -11.38
CA VAL A 138 5.24 5.76 -11.15
C VAL A 138 6.32 6.55 -10.43
N PHE A 139 6.72 7.67 -11.02
CA PHE A 139 7.71 8.56 -10.46
C PHE A 139 7.08 9.92 -10.19
N ASP A 140 7.05 10.33 -8.92
CA ASP A 140 6.29 11.50 -8.42
C ASP A 140 4.82 11.45 -8.90
N SER A 141 4.44 12.26 -9.88
CA SER A 141 3.06 12.39 -10.31
C SER A 141 2.74 11.73 -11.67
N VAL A 142 3.65 10.93 -12.24
CA VAL A 142 3.48 10.41 -13.61
C VAL A 142 3.95 8.96 -13.73
N SER A 143 3.13 8.11 -14.40
CA SER A 143 3.57 6.79 -14.86
C SER A 143 4.56 6.94 -15.99
N VAL A 144 5.71 6.28 -15.86
CA VAL A 144 6.83 6.39 -16.82
C VAL A 144 7.04 5.13 -17.64
N ALA A 145 6.60 3.97 -17.19
CA ALA A 145 6.71 2.72 -17.94
C ALA A 145 5.71 1.68 -17.45
N THR A 146 5.08 0.94 -18.38
CA THR A 146 4.24 -0.23 -18.08
C THR A 146 4.68 -1.39 -18.97
N THR A 147 4.97 -2.56 -18.36
CA THR A 147 5.44 -3.76 -19.08
C THR A 147 4.30 -4.71 -19.41
N PHE A 148 4.52 -5.65 -20.34
CA PHE A 148 3.59 -6.73 -20.71
C PHE A 148 2.18 -6.33 -21.17
N LYS A 149 1.95 -5.06 -21.55
CA LYS A 149 0.64 -4.58 -22.02
C LYS A 149 0.03 -5.44 -23.13
N ALA A 150 0.85 -5.85 -24.12
CA ALA A 150 0.36 -6.64 -25.25
C ALA A 150 -0.06 -8.07 -24.85
N GLU A 151 0.60 -8.67 -23.87
CA GLU A 151 0.26 -10.02 -23.38
C GLU A 151 -1.02 -9.97 -22.54
N LEU A 152 -1.16 -8.99 -21.66
CA LEU A 152 -2.38 -8.75 -20.88
C LEU A 152 -3.57 -8.44 -21.79
N ALA A 153 -3.37 -7.64 -22.83
CA ALA A 153 -4.41 -7.30 -23.80
C ALA A 153 -4.94 -8.54 -24.55
N LYS A 154 -4.10 -9.55 -24.84
CA LYS A 154 -4.55 -10.82 -25.44
C LYS A 154 -5.54 -11.58 -24.54
N ALA A 155 -5.40 -11.44 -23.23
CA ALA A 155 -6.35 -11.99 -22.25
C ALA A 155 -7.55 -11.04 -22.00
N GLY A 156 -7.57 -9.86 -22.63
CA GLY A 156 -8.56 -8.81 -22.42
C GLY A 156 -8.37 -8.04 -21.11
N VAL A 157 -7.25 -8.25 -20.41
CA VAL A 157 -6.92 -7.53 -19.17
C VAL A 157 -6.38 -6.15 -19.51
N ILE A 158 -6.95 -5.12 -18.88
CA ILE A 158 -6.45 -3.75 -18.95
C ILE A 158 -5.58 -3.51 -17.71
N PHE A 159 -4.32 -3.15 -17.92
CA PHE A 159 -3.41 -2.67 -16.89
C PHE A 159 -2.65 -1.48 -17.43
N CYS A 160 -2.92 -0.31 -16.87
CA CYS A 160 -2.33 0.96 -17.32
C CYS A 160 -2.37 2.00 -16.20
N SER A 161 -1.73 3.14 -16.43
CA SER A 161 -1.86 4.27 -15.51
C SER A 161 -3.29 4.79 -15.47
N PHE A 162 -3.67 5.41 -14.35
CA PHE A 162 -5.01 5.99 -14.21
C PHE A 162 -5.28 7.07 -15.25
N SER A 163 -4.27 7.90 -15.55
CA SER A 163 -4.35 8.93 -16.58
C SER A 163 -4.58 8.36 -17.99
N GLU A 164 -3.98 7.21 -18.31
CA GLU A 164 -4.23 6.49 -19.57
C GLU A 164 -5.66 5.93 -19.60
N ALA A 165 -6.13 5.36 -18.49
CA ALA A 165 -7.49 4.83 -18.40
C ALA A 165 -8.57 5.91 -18.59
N VAL A 166 -8.37 7.09 -18.03
CA VAL A 166 -9.28 8.24 -18.22
C VAL A 166 -9.45 8.59 -19.69
N ARG A 167 -8.37 8.51 -20.49
CA ARG A 167 -8.41 8.83 -21.93
C ARG A 167 -8.95 7.69 -22.79
N ASN A 168 -8.53 6.45 -22.49
CA ASN A 168 -8.78 5.30 -23.38
C ASN A 168 -9.99 4.47 -22.96
N HIS A 169 -10.41 4.55 -21.68
CA HIS A 169 -11.50 3.78 -21.10
C HIS A 169 -12.43 4.65 -20.21
N PRO A 170 -12.86 5.84 -20.69
CA PRO A 170 -13.61 6.81 -19.88
C PRO A 170 -14.90 6.24 -19.29
N ASP A 171 -15.61 5.39 -20.02
CA ASP A 171 -16.86 4.78 -19.55
C ASP A 171 -16.66 3.89 -18.32
N LEU A 172 -15.56 3.11 -18.28
CA LEU A 172 -15.21 2.30 -17.12
C LEU A 172 -14.81 3.17 -15.93
N VAL A 173 -14.00 4.20 -16.17
CA VAL A 173 -13.58 5.11 -15.12
C VAL A 173 -14.79 5.86 -14.54
N GLN A 174 -15.66 6.44 -15.36
CA GLN A 174 -16.88 7.13 -14.90
C GLN A 174 -17.80 6.22 -14.09
N ARG A 175 -17.93 4.94 -14.49
CA ARG A 175 -18.79 3.96 -13.81
C ARG A 175 -18.29 3.61 -12.41
N TYR A 176 -16.97 3.53 -12.23
CA TYR A 176 -16.39 2.92 -11.02
C TYR A 176 -15.65 3.89 -10.12
N LEU A 177 -15.09 4.98 -10.63
CA LEU A 177 -14.39 5.99 -9.82
C LEU A 177 -15.29 6.57 -8.73
N GLY A 178 -14.82 6.51 -7.50
CA GLY A 178 -15.56 7.01 -6.35
C GLY A 178 -16.75 6.15 -5.92
N SER A 179 -16.96 4.99 -6.54
CA SER A 179 -18.08 4.11 -6.23
C SER A 179 -17.87 3.30 -4.94
N VAL A 180 -16.63 3.20 -4.46
CA VAL A 180 -16.26 2.53 -3.20
C VAL A 180 -15.67 3.53 -2.20
N VAL A 181 -14.87 4.48 -2.68
CA VAL A 181 -14.36 5.61 -1.91
C VAL A 181 -14.90 6.91 -2.52
N PRO A 182 -16.10 7.36 -2.12
CA PRO A 182 -16.66 8.60 -2.63
C PRO A 182 -15.81 9.81 -2.20
N PRO A 183 -15.89 10.95 -2.93
CA PRO A 183 -15.19 12.19 -2.56
C PRO A 183 -15.56 12.75 -1.18
N THR A 184 -16.46 12.09 -0.48
CA THR A 184 -16.97 12.48 0.85
C THR A 184 -16.58 11.50 1.96
N ASP A 185 -15.76 10.47 1.66
CA ASP A 185 -15.46 9.38 2.61
C ASP A 185 -14.74 9.90 3.87
N ASN A 186 -13.64 10.60 3.71
CA ASN A 186 -12.87 11.22 4.80
C ASN A 186 -11.99 12.37 4.28
N PHE A 187 -11.42 13.14 5.19
CA PHE A 187 -10.60 14.32 4.88
C PHE A 187 -9.50 14.05 3.83
N TYR A 188 -8.68 12.99 4.02
CA TYR A 188 -7.56 12.69 3.12
C TYR A 188 -8.01 12.05 1.80
N ALA A 189 -9.08 11.26 1.80
CA ALA A 189 -9.67 10.74 0.57
C ALA A 189 -10.33 11.84 -0.26
N THR A 190 -10.92 12.83 0.38
CA THR A 190 -11.48 14.02 -0.27
C THR A 190 -10.38 14.89 -0.87
N LEU A 191 -9.28 15.11 -0.11
CA LEU A 191 -8.09 15.79 -0.62
C LEU A 191 -7.51 15.03 -1.84
N ASN A 192 -7.30 13.72 -1.72
CA ASN A 192 -6.86 12.90 -2.84
C ASN A 192 -7.77 13.06 -4.05
N SER A 193 -9.08 13.03 -3.86
CA SER A 193 -10.05 13.20 -4.94
C SER A 193 -9.88 14.52 -5.71
N ALA A 194 -9.49 15.60 -5.02
CA ALA A 194 -9.22 16.88 -5.67
C ALA A 194 -7.91 16.90 -6.46
N VAL A 195 -6.85 16.22 -5.96
CA VAL A 195 -5.49 16.43 -6.45
C VAL A 195 -4.74 15.17 -6.89
N PHE A 196 -5.37 13.99 -6.91
CA PHE A 196 -4.65 12.79 -7.30
C PHE A 196 -3.97 12.96 -8.65
N SER A 197 -2.72 12.52 -8.71
CA SER A 197 -1.89 12.75 -9.88
C SER A 197 -1.89 11.57 -10.83
N ASP A 198 -1.58 10.38 -10.35
CA ASP A 198 -1.68 9.14 -11.11
C ASP A 198 -1.95 7.96 -10.17
N GLY A 199 -1.84 6.75 -10.66
CA GLY A 199 -2.06 5.50 -9.98
C GLY A 199 -2.35 4.41 -10.99
N SER A 200 -2.84 3.27 -10.52
CA SER A 200 -3.08 2.12 -11.37
C SER A 200 -4.55 1.93 -11.69
N PHE A 201 -4.83 1.59 -12.92
CA PHE A 201 -6.12 1.11 -13.37
C PHE A 201 -6.01 -0.33 -13.84
N VAL A 202 -6.82 -1.21 -13.25
CA VAL A 202 -6.90 -2.63 -13.62
C VAL A 202 -8.34 -3.03 -13.87
N TYR A 203 -8.59 -3.62 -15.03
CA TYR A 203 -9.87 -4.25 -15.36
C TYR A 203 -9.64 -5.67 -15.84
N VAL A 204 -10.26 -6.64 -15.19
CA VAL A 204 -10.20 -8.06 -15.56
C VAL A 204 -11.58 -8.51 -16.01
N PRO A 205 -11.75 -8.91 -17.28
CA PRO A 205 -13.04 -9.26 -17.84
C PRO A 205 -13.62 -10.56 -17.26
N PRO A 206 -14.93 -10.85 -17.49
CA PRO A 206 -15.58 -12.01 -16.94
C PRO A 206 -14.88 -13.33 -17.25
N GLY A 207 -14.72 -14.19 -16.24
CA GLY A 207 -14.13 -15.53 -16.36
C GLY A 207 -12.64 -15.56 -16.60
N VAL A 208 -11.97 -14.43 -16.64
CA VAL A 208 -10.52 -14.34 -16.90
C VAL A 208 -9.73 -14.43 -15.59
N ARG A 209 -8.79 -15.37 -15.56
CA ARG A 209 -7.74 -15.38 -14.56
C ARG A 209 -6.54 -14.61 -15.11
N CYS A 210 -6.16 -13.52 -14.46
CA CYS A 210 -5.02 -12.72 -14.89
C CYS A 210 -3.79 -13.63 -15.06
N PRO A 211 -3.11 -13.61 -16.23
CA PRO A 211 -2.08 -14.59 -16.55
C PRO A 211 -0.78 -14.42 -15.76
N MET A 212 -0.62 -13.28 -15.08
CA MET A 212 0.58 -12.94 -14.31
C MET A 212 0.24 -12.05 -13.12
N GLU A 213 1.15 -11.94 -12.17
CA GLU A 213 1.09 -10.94 -11.10
C GLU A 213 1.22 -9.53 -11.71
N LEU A 214 0.44 -8.59 -11.18
CA LEU A 214 0.56 -7.17 -11.52
C LEU A 214 1.27 -6.45 -10.39
N SER A 215 2.13 -5.50 -10.71
CA SER A 215 2.83 -4.71 -9.70
C SER A 215 2.95 -3.25 -10.11
N THR A 216 2.81 -2.34 -9.15
CA THR A 216 3.12 -0.94 -9.34
C THR A 216 4.07 -0.46 -8.27
N TYR A 217 5.12 0.25 -8.69
CA TYR A 217 6.07 0.88 -7.81
C TYR A 217 5.89 2.39 -7.84
N PHE A 218 5.62 2.96 -6.67
CA PHE A 218 5.52 4.40 -6.47
C PHE A 218 6.78 4.93 -5.80
N ARG A 219 7.35 5.99 -6.40
CA ARG A 219 8.51 6.65 -5.85
C ARG A 219 8.29 8.14 -5.70
N ILE A 220 8.38 8.62 -4.47
CA ILE A 220 8.46 10.05 -4.18
C ILE A 220 9.94 10.46 -4.30
N ASN A 221 10.25 11.44 -5.12
CA ASN A 221 11.62 11.93 -5.27
C ASN A 221 11.77 13.42 -4.94
N GLU A 222 10.77 14.24 -5.27
CA GLU A 222 10.84 15.68 -5.12
C GLU A 222 10.58 16.16 -3.68
N LYS A 223 11.28 17.27 -3.29
CA LYS A 223 11.10 17.91 -1.97
C LYS A 223 9.76 18.61 -1.86
N ASN A 224 9.18 18.62 -0.65
CA ASN A 224 7.91 19.28 -0.32
C ASN A 224 6.74 18.90 -1.24
N THR A 225 6.84 17.77 -1.93
CA THR A 225 5.79 17.27 -2.80
C THR A 225 4.94 16.26 -2.05
N GLY A 226 3.63 16.49 -1.99
CA GLY A 226 2.67 15.47 -1.57
C GLY A 226 2.52 14.41 -2.66
N GLN A 227 2.34 13.17 -2.26
CA GLN A 227 2.06 12.06 -3.16
C GLN A 227 0.59 11.64 -3.00
N PHE A 228 -0.15 11.69 -4.10
CA PHE A 228 -1.60 11.48 -4.11
C PHE A 228 -1.98 10.48 -5.20
N GLU A 229 -1.75 9.19 -4.94
CA GLU A 229 -2.09 8.15 -5.92
C GLU A 229 -3.56 7.73 -5.79
N ARG A 230 -4.14 7.27 -6.91
CA ARG A 230 -5.46 6.66 -6.91
C ARG A 230 -5.45 5.39 -7.75
N THR A 231 -5.68 4.26 -7.10
CA THR A 231 -5.72 2.94 -7.73
C THR A 231 -7.16 2.42 -7.77
N LEU A 232 -7.57 1.91 -8.94
CA LEU A 232 -8.89 1.33 -9.16
C LEU A 232 -8.74 -0.05 -9.80
N ILE A 233 -9.21 -1.09 -9.12
CA ILE A 233 -9.15 -2.48 -9.61
C ILE A 233 -10.55 -3.07 -9.68
N ILE A 234 -10.95 -3.52 -10.85
CA ILE A 234 -12.24 -4.15 -11.13
C ILE A 234 -12.01 -5.58 -11.58
N ALA A 235 -12.55 -6.54 -10.86
CA ALA A 235 -12.62 -7.95 -11.25
C ALA A 235 -14.08 -8.31 -11.53
N GLU A 236 -14.37 -8.59 -12.82
CA GLU A 236 -15.69 -8.98 -13.27
C GLU A 236 -16.02 -10.40 -12.83
N LYS A 237 -17.25 -10.87 -13.11
CA LYS A 237 -17.75 -12.19 -12.70
C LYS A 237 -16.77 -13.32 -13.00
N GLY A 238 -16.35 -14.06 -11.96
CA GLY A 238 -15.42 -15.19 -12.06
C GLY A 238 -13.97 -14.81 -12.38
N ALA A 239 -13.63 -13.52 -12.32
CA ALA A 239 -12.28 -13.05 -12.60
C ALA A 239 -11.35 -13.22 -11.39
N TYR A 240 -10.04 -13.31 -11.67
CA TYR A 240 -9.00 -13.34 -10.65
C TYR A 240 -7.87 -12.39 -11.00
N VAL A 241 -7.41 -11.64 -10.00
CA VAL A 241 -6.19 -10.82 -10.10
C VAL A 241 -5.43 -10.79 -8.79
N SER A 242 -4.11 -10.84 -8.91
CA SER A 242 -3.17 -10.55 -7.82
C SER A 242 -2.38 -9.29 -8.19
N TYR A 243 -2.36 -8.32 -7.29
CA TYR A 243 -1.74 -7.02 -7.49
C TYR A 243 -0.89 -6.66 -6.29
N LEU A 244 0.31 -6.16 -6.56
CA LEU A 244 1.24 -5.67 -5.55
C LEU A 244 1.51 -4.19 -5.72
N GLU A 245 1.52 -3.46 -4.62
CA GLU A 245 1.95 -2.07 -4.53
C GLU A 245 3.25 -1.98 -3.73
N GLY A 246 4.30 -1.49 -4.36
CA GLY A 246 5.56 -1.12 -3.72
C GLY A 246 5.70 0.39 -3.62
N CYS A 247 6.06 0.92 -2.44
CA CYS A 247 6.22 2.36 -2.25
C CYS A 247 7.55 2.66 -1.55
N THR A 248 8.28 3.64 -2.08
CA THR A 248 9.55 4.08 -1.49
C THR A 248 9.71 5.59 -1.54
N ALA A 249 10.42 6.15 -0.55
CA ALA A 249 10.84 7.55 -0.56
C ALA A 249 12.27 7.69 0.00
N PRO A 250 13.09 8.62 -0.54
CA PRO A 250 14.42 8.88 -0.03
C PRO A 250 14.38 9.60 1.32
N LYS A 251 15.51 9.59 2.01
CA LYS A 251 15.74 10.39 3.23
C LYS A 251 15.63 11.88 2.93
N ARG A 252 14.80 12.59 3.69
CA ARG A 252 14.61 14.05 3.63
C ARG A 252 14.48 14.61 5.04
N ASP A 253 14.96 15.86 5.24
CA ASP A 253 14.85 16.57 6.53
C ASP A 253 13.46 17.17 6.77
N GLU A 254 12.56 17.05 5.81
CA GLU A 254 11.21 17.59 5.81
C GLU A 254 10.17 16.47 5.87
N ASN A 255 9.03 16.74 6.48
CA ASN A 255 7.91 15.83 6.45
C ASN A 255 7.24 15.87 5.08
N GLN A 256 6.92 14.70 4.53
CA GLN A 256 6.21 14.58 3.26
C GLN A 256 4.90 13.85 3.45
N LEU A 257 3.83 14.39 2.84
CA LEU A 257 2.49 13.81 2.90
C LEU A 257 2.29 12.79 1.78
N HIS A 258 1.95 11.57 2.15
CA HIS A 258 1.45 10.54 1.25
C HIS A 258 -0.03 10.27 1.59
N ALA A 259 -0.93 10.59 0.68
CA ALA A 259 -2.37 10.40 0.86
C ALA A 259 -2.97 9.69 -0.36
N ALA A 260 -2.88 8.37 -0.37
CA ALA A 260 -3.36 7.52 -1.46
C ALA A 260 -4.79 7.01 -1.23
N VAL A 261 -5.47 6.69 -2.34
CA VAL A 261 -6.77 6.03 -2.33
C VAL A 261 -6.74 4.78 -3.20
N VAL A 262 -7.28 3.68 -2.68
CA VAL A 262 -7.44 2.42 -3.42
C VAL A 262 -8.89 1.96 -3.34
N GLU A 263 -9.46 1.67 -4.52
CA GLU A 263 -10.80 1.13 -4.69
C GLU A 263 -10.73 -0.25 -5.36
N LEU A 264 -11.24 -1.29 -4.68
CA LEU A 264 -11.35 -2.64 -5.24
C LEU A 264 -12.82 -3.02 -5.39
N ILE A 265 -13.16 -3.60 -6.54
CA ILE A 265 -14.51 -4.05 -6.85
C ILE A 265 -14.45 -5.49 -7.33
N ALA A 266 -15.04 -6.41 -6.55
CA ALA A 266 -15.14 -7.82 -6.90
C ALA A 266 -16.59 -8.18 -7.17
N HIS A 267 -16.89 -8.59 -8.43
CA HIS A 267 -18.20 -9.08 -8.83
C HIS A 267 -18.39 -10.55 -8.43
N GLU A 268 -19.50 -11.18 -8.85
CA GLU A 268 -19.83 -12.56 -8.50
C GLU A 268 -18.69 -13.53 -8.82
N ASP A 269 -18.32 -14.39 -7.85
CA ASP A 269 -17.23 -15.38 -7.94
C ASP A 269 -15.84 -14.78 -8.25
N ALA A 270 -15.68 -13.44 -8.21
CA ALA A 270 -14.38 -12.81 -8.47
C ALA A 270 -13.50 -12.80 -7.23
N GLU A 271 -12.19 -12.85 -7.45
CA GLU A 271 -11.17 -12.77 -6.39
C GLU A 271 -10.12 -11.70 -6.71
N ILE A 272 -9.87 -10.80 -5.76
CA ILE A 272 -8.79 -9.82 -5.81
C ILE A 272 -7.87 -10.05 -4.61
N LYS A 273 -6.58 -10.30 -4.89
CA LYS A 273 -5.51 -10.22 -3.90
C LYS A 273 -4.78 -8.89 -4.08
N TYR A 274 -4.70 -8.11 -3.03
CA TYR A 274 -3.98 -6.83 -3.04
C TYR A 274 -2.92 -6.86 -1.94
N SER A 275 -1.68 -6.77 -2.35
CA SER A 275 -0.53 -6.77 -1.45
C SER A 275 0.15 -5.41 -1.45
N THR A 276 0.68 -4.97 -0.31
CA THR A 276 1.48 -3.75 -0.19
C THR A 276 2.75 -4.06 0.58
N VAL A 277 3.89 -3.64 0.03
CA VAL A 277 5.17 -3.61 0.74
C VAL A 277 5.66 -2.17 0.71
N GLN A 278 5.79 -1.56 1.89
CA GLN A 278 6.17 -0.15 2.02
C GLN A 278 7.50 -0.01 2.75
N ASN A 279 8.39 0.81 2.16
CA ASN A 279 9.67 1.18 2.72
C ASN A 279 9.82 2.71 2.68
N TRP A 280 9.29 3.37 3.70
CA TRP A 280 9.33 4.82 3.81
C TRP A 280 10.48 5.28 4.71
N PHE A 281 10.87 6.54 4.57
CA PHE A 281 11.80 7.15 5.50
C PHE A 281 11.08 7.54 6.81
N PRO A 282 11.57 7.08 7.97
CA PRO A 282 10.89 7.28 9.27
C PRO A 282 11.13 8.65 9.93
N GLY A 283 11.97 9.49 9.38
CA GLY A 283 12.58 10.63 10.05
C GLY A 283 13.94 10.28 10.66
N ASP A 284 14.60 11.28 11.22
CA ASP A 284 15.88 11.11 11.91
C ASP A 284 15.70 10.60 13.37
N ALA A 285 16.82 10.46 14.09
CA ALA A 285 16.82 9.97 15.48
C ALA A 285 16.05 10.90 16.45
N GLU A 286 15.96 12.18 16.12
CA GLU A 286 15.21 13.20 16.85
C GLU A 286 13.71 13.21 16.48
N GLY A 287 13.32 12.48 15.43
CA GLY A 287 11.95 12.40 14.89
C GLY A 287 11.61 13.53 13.93
N LYS A 288 12.61 14.19 13.34
CA LYS A 288 12.42 15.23 12.33
C LYS A 288 12.40 14.62 10.94
N GLY A 289 11.54 15.15 10.08
CA GLY A 289 11.35 14.63 8.72
C GLY A 289 10.50 13.34 8.72
N GLY A 290 10.55 12.64 7.59
CA GLY A 290 9.85 11.38 7.41
C GLY A 290 8.47 11.51 6.77
N ILE A 291 7.90 10.37 6.40
CA ILE A 291 6.66 10.31 5.64
C ILE A 291 5.45 10.26 6.58
N TYR A 292 4.44 11.08 6.30
CA TYR A 292 3.09 10.96 6.84
C TYR A 292 2.25 10.15 5.86
N ASN A 293 2.02 8.89 6.19
CA ASN A 293 1.40 7.89 5.32
C ASN A 293 -0.08 7.71 5.69
N PHE A 294 -0.96 8.52 5.07
CA PHE A 294 -2.40 8.55 5.32
C PHE A 294 -3.17 7.96 4.14
N VAL A 295 -3.51 6.68 4.22
CA VAL A 295 -4.03 5.92 3.08
C VAL A 295 -5.44 5.41 3.33
N THR A 296 -6.32 5.60 2.35
CA THR A 296 -7.69 5.08 2.34
C THR A 296 -7.81 3.94 1.33
N LYS A 297 -7.99 2.71 1.81
CA LYS A 297 -8.20 1.51 0.97
C LYS A 297 -9.57 0.90 1.27
N ARG A 298 -10.39 0.70 0.23
CA ARG A 298 -11.72 0.10 0.35
C ARG A 298 -11.93 -0.97 -0.70
N GLY A 299 -12.43 -2.13 -0.27
CA GLY A 299 -12.85 -3.22 -1.14
C GLY A 299 -14.35 -3.46 -1.03
N ASP A 300 -15.04 -3.53 -2.14
CA ASP A 300 -16.47 -3.89 -2.22
C ASP A 300 -16.62 -5.27 -2.87
N CYS A 301 -16.94 -6.26 -2.05
CA CYS A 301 -17.35 -7.59 -2.48
C CYS A 301 -18.80 -7.54 -2.94
N ARG A 302 -19.05 -6.99 -4.14
CA ARG A 302 -20.40 -6.73 -4.68
C ARG A 302 -21.17 -7.98 -5.00
N GLY A 303 -20.49 -8.96 -5.58
CA GLY A 303 -21.13 -10.19 -6.05
C GLY A 303 -21.13 -11.31 -5.02
N ALA A 304 -22.05 -12.27 -5.17
CA ALA A 304 -22.05 -13.47 -4.36
C ALA A 304 -20.73 -14.24 -4.50
N ARG A 305 -20.24 -14.85 -3.41
CA ARG A 305 -19.01 -15.65 -3.34
C ARG A 305 -17.73 -14.90 -3.76
N SER A 306 -17.81 -13.58 -3.94
CA SER A 306 -16.62 -12.77 -4.23
C SER A 306 -15.66 -12.73 -3.04
N LYS A 307 -14.38 -12.48 -3.33
CA LYS A 307 -13.33 -12.45 -2.32
C LYS A 307 -12.38 -11.28 -2.53
N ILE A 308 -12.07 -10.56 -1.46
CA ILE A 308 -10.99 -9.57 -1.44
C ILE A 308 -10.05 -9.91 -0.27
N SER A 309 -8.77 -10.02 -0.58
CA SER A 309 -7.71 -10.28 0.39
C SER A 309 -6.70 -9.14 0.36
N TRP A 310 -6.50 -8.49 1.52
CA TRP A 310 -5.48 -7.48 1.74
C TRP A 310 -4.29 -8.12 2.47
N THR A 311 -3.09 -7.94 1.94
CA THR A 311 -1.84 -8.28 2.64
C THR A 311 -0.97 -7.04 2.69
N GLN A 312 -0.51 -6.63 3.87
CA GLN A 312 0.32 -5.44 4.00
C GLN A 312 1.53 -5.67 4.90
N VAL A 313 2.66 -5.12 4.48
CA VAL A 313 3.88 -4.98 5.26
C VAL A 313 4.22 -3.51 5.33
N GLU A 314 3.98 -2.92 6.50
CA GLU A 314 4.17 -1.49 6.77
C GLU A 314 5.46 -1.31 7.55
N THR A 315 6.44 -0.68 6.92
CA THR A 315 7.71 -0.31 7.55
C THR A 315 8.07 1.13 7.21
N GLY A 316 8.92 1.72 8.02
CA GLY A 316 9.26 3.12 7.86
C GLY A 316 8.08 4.01 8.25
N SER A 317 7.92 5.14 7.59
CA SER A 317 6.99 6.23 7.92
C SER A 317 7.16 6.81 9.31
N ALA A 318 7.20 8.13 9.42
CA ALA A 318 7.12 8.79 10.72
C ALA A 318 5.76 8.53 11.37
N ILE A 319 4.69 8.68 10.56
CA ILE A 319 3.29 8.44 10.94
C ILE A 319 2.65 7.52 9.92
N THR A 320 2.02 6.43 10.38
CA THR A 320 1.16 5.58 9.54
C THR A 320 -0.27 5.65 10.05
N TRP A 321 -1.20 5.97 9.13
CA TRP A 321 -2.63 6.01 9.41
C TRP A 321 -3.38 5.36 8.26
N LYS A 322 -3.71 4.06 8.41
CA LYS A 322 -4.18 3.23 7.29
C LYS A 322 -5.10 2.11 7.74
N TYR A 323 -6.31 2.06 7.17
CA TYR A 323 -7.31 1.04 7.48
C TYR A 323 -7.96 0.49 6.20
N PRO A 324 -7.37 -0.52 5.55
CA PRO A 324 -8.06 -1.26 4.50
C PRO A 324 -9.40 -1.80 4.97
N SER A 325 -10.40 -1.82 4.11
CA SER A 325 -11.71 -2.35 4.48
C SER A 325 -12.27 -3.30 3.43
N CYS A 326 -13.13 -4.23 3.87
CA CYS A 326 -13.98 -5.03 2.99
C CYS A 326 -15.44 -4.79 3.35
N ILE A 327 -16.24 -4.40 2.34
CA ILE A 327 -17.70 -4.36 2.41
C ILE A 327 -18.19 -5.67 1.81
N LEU A 328 -18.67 -6.59 2.63
CA LEU A 328 -19.10 -7.93 2.25
C LEU A 328 -20.60 -7.88 1.90
N ARG A 329 -20.89 -7.40 0.69
CA ARG A 329 -22.24 -7.11 0.20
C ARG A 329 -22.91 -8.34 -0.41
N GLY A 330 -22.16 -9.08 -1.22
CA GLY A 330 -22.67 -10.30 -1.85
C GLY A 330 -22.80 -11.45 -0.85
N ASP A 331 -23.81 -12.29 -1.04
CA ASP A 331 -23.99 -13.48 -0.21
C ASP A 331 -22.78 -14.42 -0.33
N SER A 332 -22.36 -14.99 0.79
CA SER A 332 -21.17 -15.86 0.90
C SER A 332 -19.85 -15.19 0.48
N SER A 333 -19.80 -13.86 0.39
CA SER A 333 -18.56 -13.15 0.10
C SER A 333 -17.56 -13.22 1.26
N ARG A 334 -16.26 -13.03 0.94
CA ARG A 334 -15.17 -13.22 1.89
C ARG A 334 -14.22 -12.03 1.89
N GLY A 335 -13.86 -11.57 3.09
CA GLY A 335 -12.85 -10.54 3.30
C GLY A 335 -11.69 -11.07 4.12
N GLU A 336 -10.46 -10.84 3.68
CA GLU A 336 -9.27 -11.23 4.41
C GLU A 336 -8.36 -10.04 4.61
N PHE A 337 -7.69 -10.00 5.77
CA PHE A 337 -6.69 -9.00 6.10
C PHE A 337 -5.53 -9.64 6.83
N TYR A 338 -4.35 -9.53 6.24
CA TYR A 338 -3.08 -9.99 6.78
C TYR A 338 -2.14 -8.80 6.88
N SER A 339 -1.61 -8.51 8.06
CA SER A 339 -0.82 -7.31 8.29
C SER A 339 0.40 -7.56 9.16
N ILE A 340 1.53 -7.00 8.74
CA ILE A 340 2.70 -6.76 9.57
C ILE A 340 2.87 -5.25 9.65
N ALA A 341 2.88 -4.70 10.87
CA ALA A 341 3.12 -3.29 11.12
C ALA A 341 4.32 -3.14 12.07
N ILE A 342 5.41 -2.56 11.57
CA ILE A 342 6.66 -2.40 12.32
C ILE A 342 6.89 -0.93 12.60
N SER A 343 7.16 -0.63 13.84
CA SER A 343 7.54 0.71 14.29
C SER A 343 8.81 0.65 15.15
N ASN A 344 9.75 1.55 14.90
CA ASN A 344 10.98 1.71 15.66
C ASN A 344 11.26 3.20 15.92
N GLY A 345 12.23 3.50 16.78
CA GLY A 345 12.61 4.88 17.07
C GLY A 345 11.43 5.70 17.62
N ARG A 346 10.99 6.74 16.90
CA ARG A 346 9.88 7.63 17.27
C ARG A 346 8.63 7.45 16.40
N GLN A 347 8.60 6.43 15.58
CA GLN A 347 7.47 6.16 14.68
C GLN A 347 6.16 5.94 15.42
N GLN A 348 5.07 6.35 14.80
CA GLN A 348 3.73 6.15 15.31
C GLN A 348 2.86 5.48 14.24
N VAL A 349 2.27 4.36 14.60
CA VAL A 349 1.39 3.59 13.71
C VAL A 349 0.03 3.47 14.36
N ASP A 350 -1.01 3.92 13.66
CA ASP A 350 -2.40 3.58 13.96
C ASP A 350 -2.99 2.95 12.69
N SER A 351 -2.98 1.63 12.64
CA SER A 351 -3.42 0.88 11.47
C SER A 351 -4.35 -0.27 11.85
N GLY A 352 -4.95 -0.89 10.86
CA GLY A 352 -5.85 -2.00 11.07
C GLY A 352 -6.81 -2.20 9.92
N THR A 353 -8.04 -2.64 10.19
CA THR A 353 -8.99 -2.97 9.14
C THR A 353 -10.43 -2.78 9.56
N LYS A 354 -11.33 -2.73 8.54
CA LYS A 354 -12.79 -2.73 8.75
C LYS A 354 -13.41 -3.85 7.92
N MET A 355 -14.15 -4.74 8.55
CA MET A 355 -14.93 -5.80 7.92
C MET A 355 -16.42 -5.55 8.16
N VAL A 356 -17.15 -5.19 7.09
CA VAL A 356 -18.56 -4.82 7.15
C VAL A 356 -19.39 -5.88 6.45
N HIS A 357 -20.08 -6.70 7.22
CA HIS A 357 -20.94 -7.79 6.73
C HIS A 357 -22.33 -7.27 6.43
N LEU A 358 -22.75 -7.31 5.16
CA LEU A 358 -24.06 -6.91 4.68
C LEU A 358 -24.86 -8.09 4.10
N GLY A 359 -24.19 -8.97 3.34
CA GLY A 359 -24.78 -10.18 2.75
C GLY A 359 -24.90 -11.33 3.74
N LYS A 360 -25.60 -12.40 3.34
CA LYS A 360 -25.78 -13.61 4.13
C LYS A 360 -24.57 -14.53 4.03
N ASN A 361 -24.27 -15.28 5.10
CA ASN A 361 -23.19 -16.27 5.18
C ASN A 361 -21.80 -15.70 4.79
N THR A 362 -21.62 -14.42 5.00
CA THR A 362 -20.34 -13.73 4.72
C THR A 362 -19.31 -14.09 5.77
N THR A 363 -18.05 -14.17 5.36
CA THR A 363 -16.94 -14.51 6.26
C THR A 363 -15.82 -13.49 6.17
N SER A 364 -15.18 -13.21 7.32
CA SER A 364 -13.97 -12.40 7.34
C SER A 364 -12.90 -13.02 8.25
N ARG A 365 -11.64 -12.82 7.86
CA ARG A 365 -10.47 -13.26 8.62
C ARG A 365 -9.48 -12.11 8.74
N ILE A 366 -9.01 -11.88 9.96
CA ILE A 366 -8.04 -10.83 10.28
C ILE A 366 -6.88 -11.46 11.04
N ILE A 367 -5.66 -11.31 10.50
CA ILE A 367 -4.41 -11.67 11.16
C ILE A 367 -3.51 -10.44 11.15
N SER A 368 -3.27 -9.86 12.31
CA SER A 368 -2.46 -8.65 12.45
C SER A 368 -1.29 -8.89 13.40
N LYS A 369 -0.09 -8.61 12.93
CA LYS A 369 1.16 -8.71 13.69
C LYS A 369 1.78 -7.32 13.83
N GLY A 370 1.74 -6.77 15.04
CA GLY A 370 2.36 -5.49 15.39
C GLY A 370 3.72 -5.70 16.04
N ILE A 371 4.74 -4.93 15.63
CA ILE A 371 6.05 -4.93 16.28
C ILE A 371 6.39 -3.49 16.64
N ALA A 372 6.69 -3.25 17.91
CA ALA A 372 7.11 -1.95 18.39
C ALA A 372 8.48 -2.05 19.07
N ALA A 373 9.40 -1.14 18.68
CA ALA A 373 10.75 -1.05 19.22
C ALA A 373 11.12 0.39 19.57
N GLY A 374 12.19 0.58 20.33
CA GLY A 374 12.68 1.91 20.69
C GLY A 374 11.70 2.70 21.55
N LYS A 375 11.22 3.84 21.04
CA LYS A 375 10.21 4.72 21.67
C LYS A 375 8.91 4.79 20.86
N SER A 376 8.74 3.88 19.90
CA SER A 376 7.63 3.89 18.97
C SER A 376 6.30 3.50 19.61
N GLN A 377 5.20 3.87 18.94
CA GLN A 377 3.85 3.50 19.33
C GLN A 377 3.16 2.78 18.18
N ASN A 378 2.63 1.59 18.44
CA ASN A 378 1.95 0.76 17.45
C ASN A 378 0.53 0.46 17.91
N THR A 379 -0.45 0.97 17.16
CA THR A 379 -1.86 0.77 17.47
C THR A 379 -2.51 -0.07 16.37
N TYR A 380 -3.11 -1.19 16.74
CA TYR A 380 -4.06 -1.90 15.90
C TYR A 380 -5.47 -1.42 16.20
N ARG A 381 -6.22 -1.03 15.18
CA ARG A 381 -7.63 -0.66 15.27
C ARG A 381 -8.46 -1.49 14.32
N GLY A 382 -9.33 -2.34 14.86
CA GLY A 382 -10.16 -3.26 14.10
C GLY A 382 -11.66 -2.96 14.25
N GLN A 383 -12.36 -2.85 13.12
CA GLN A 383 -13.83 -2.80 13.12
C GLN A 383 -14.39 -4.04 12.45
N VAL A 384 -15.27 -4.75 13.15
CA VAL A 384 -16.08 -5.83 12.57
C VAL A 384 -17.55 -5.54 12.87
N SER A 385 -18.34 -5.42 11.83
CA SER A 385 -19.77 -5.13 11.99
C SER A 385 -20.65 -6.04 11.12
N ALA A 386 -21.73 -6.57 11.69
CA ALA A 386 -22.78 -7.29 10.94
C ALA A 386 -24.07 -6.47 10.93
N HIS A 387 -24.54 -6.17 9.73
CA HIS A 387 -25.86 -5.58 9.52
C HIS A 387 -26.98 -6.55 9.95
N ARG A 388 -28.15 -6.02 10.28
CA ARG A 388 -29.33 -6.83 10.67
C ARG A 388 -29.73 -7.90 9.66
N LEU A 389 -29.40 -7.74 8.39
CA LEU A 389 -29.69 -8.70 7.32
C LEU A 389 -28.55 -9.70 7.07
N ALA A 390 -27.39 -9.54 7.68
CA ALA A 390 -26.21 -10.39 7.51
C ALA A 390 -26.33 -11.70 8.32
N THR A 391 -27.31 -12.54 7.96
CA THR A 391 -27.52 -13.83 8.62
C THR A 391 -26.33 -14.74 8.38
N GLY A 392 -25.87 -15.43 9.43
CA GLY A 392 -24.75 -16.39 9.36
C GLY A 392 -23.38 -15.74 9.13
N ALA A 393 -23.24 -14.44 9.37
CA ALA A 393 -21.96 -13.75 9.28
C ALA A 393 -20.94 -14.33 10.29
N ARG A 394 -19.69 -14.53 9.86
CA ARG A 394 -18.62 -15.05 10.71
C ARG A 394 -17.35 -14.21 10.57
N ASN A 395 -16.70 -13.93 11.67
CA ASN A 395 -15.39 -13.31 11.73
C ASN A 395 -14.46 -14.08 12.64
N PHE A 396 -13.19 -14.17 12.24
CA PHE A 396 -12.09 -14.55 13.09
C PHE A 396 -11.03 -13.44 13.06
N THR A 397 -10.64 -12.95 14.24
CA THR A 397 -9.62 -11.92 14.38
C THR A 397 -8.55 -12.38 15.38
N ASN A 398 -7.30 -12.36 14.95
CA ASN A 398 -6.13 -12.54 15.80
C ASN A 398 -5.19 -11.33 15.64
N CYS A 399 -4.91 -10.64 16.76
CA CYS A 399 -4.09 -9.43 16.81
C CYS A 399 -2.97 -9.63 17.83
N ASP A 400 -1.77 -9.91 17.34
CA ASP A 400 -0.62 -10.11 18.21
C ASP A 400 0.34 -8.94 18.12
N SER A 401 0.86 -8.51 19.26
CA SER A 401 1.86 -7.46 19.37
C SER A 401 3.12 -7.97 20.06
N LEU A 402 4.28 -7.62 19.49
CA LEU A 402 5.59 -7.94 20.03
C LEU A 402 6.32 -6.64 20.41
N LEU A 403 6.77 -6.54 21.65
CA LEU A 403 7.51 -5.39 22.15
C LEU A 403 9.00 -5.73 22.24
N ILE A 404 9.83 -4.82 21.76
CA ILE A 404 11.30 -4.90 21.80
C ILE A 404 11.82 -3.69 22.58
N GLY A 405 12.26 -3.92 23.81
CA GLY A 405 12.67 -2.87 24.74
C GLY A 405 11.56 -2.38 25.67
N ASP A 406 11.84 -1.32 26.44
CA ASP A 406 11.00 -0.87 27.57
C ASP A 406 10.24 0.43 27.32
N LYS A 407 10.50 1.14 26.21
CA LYS A 407 9.95 2.48 25.94
C LYS A 407 8.96 2.53 24.80
N CYS A 408 8.75 1.42 24.12
CA CYS A 408 7.76 1.28 23.07
C CYS A 408 6.39 0.90 23.62
N GLY A 409 5.34 1.10 22.83
CA GLY A 409 3.97 0.78 23.23
C GLY A 409 3.20 0.06 22.12
N ALA A 410 2.35 -0.89 22.54
CA ALA A 410 1.38 -1.53 21.67
C ALA A 410 -0.03 -1.32 22.22
N HIS A 411 -0.97 -1.02 21.33
CA HIS A 411 -2.36 -0.72 21.69
C HIS A 411 -3.30 -1.47 20.75
N THR A 412 -4.36 -2.05 21.31
CA THR A 412 -5.40 -2.73 20.53
C THR A 412 -6.75 -2.08 20.81
N VAL A 413 -7.43 -1.62 19.75
CA VAL A 413 -8.70 -0.91 19.81
C VAL A 413 -9.74 -1.65 18.96
N PRO A 414 -10.39 -2.69 19.47
CA PRO A 414 -11.44 -3.40 18.76
C PRO A 414 -12.76 -2.64 18.81
N TYR A 415 -13.50 -2.66 17.70
CA TYR A 415 -14.90 -2.27 17.62
C TYR A 415 -15.69 -3.40 16.98
N ILE A 416 -16.58 -4.02 17.76
CA ILE A 416 -17.37 -5.17 17.32
C ILE A 416 -18.86 -4.85 17.48
N GLU A 417 -19.61 -4.91 16.38
CA GLU A 417 -21.04 -4.65 16.36
C GLU A 417 -21.79 -5.77 15.62
N ALA A 418 -22.57 -6.58 16.33
CA ALA A 418 -23.39 -7.63 15.75
C ALA A 418 -24.87 -7.26 15.86
N LYS A 419 -25.50 -6.80 14.75
CA LYS A 419 -26.94 -6.48 14.68
C LYS A 419 -27.79 -7.66 14.23
N ASN A 420 -27.21 -8.86 14.09
CA ASN A 420 -27.90 -10.10 13.75
C ASN A 420 -27.50 -11.19 14.74
N SER A 421 -28.46 -11.86 15.35
CA SER A 421 -28.23 -12.85 16.41
C SER A 421 -27.52 -14.13 15.93
N SER A 422 -27.49 -14.39 14.62
CA SER A 422 -26.78 -15.53 14.05
C SER A 422 -25.32 -15.24 13.69
N ALA A 423 -24.85 -13.99 13.91
CA ALA A 423 -23.45 -13.64 13.68
C ALA A 423 -22.55 -14.26 14.79
N VAL A 424 -21.41 -14.78 14.35
CA VAL A 424 -20.39 -15.35 15.24
C VAL A 424 -19.08 -14.62 14.99
N PHE A 425 -18.60 -13.89 15.99
CA PHE A 425 -17.37 -13.11 15.93
C PHE A 425 -16.41 -13.55 17.02
N GLU A 426 -15.22 -13.92 16.62
CA GLU A 426 -14.13 -14.33 17.49
C GLU A 426 -13.02 -13.28 17.41
N HIS A 427 -12.53 -12.83 18.56
CA HIS A 427 -11.45 -11.85 18.65
C HIS A 427 -10.47 -12.28 19.74
N GLU A 428 -9.22 -12.49 19.32
CA GLU A 428 -8.10 -12.76 20.18
C GLU A 428 -7.06 -11.64 20.03
N ALA A 429 -6.49 -11.19 21.13
CA ALA A 429 -5.42 -10.21 21.15
C ALA A 429 -4.38 -10.59 22.19
N THR A 430 -3.12 -10.62 21.75
CA THR A 430 -1.99 -10.87 22.65
C THR A 430 -0.97 -9.74 22.55
N THR A 431 -0.31 -9.44 23.65
CA THR A 431 0.84 -8.55 23.69
C THR A 431 1.93 -9.21 24.50
N SER A 432 3.08 -9.40 23.91
CA SER A 432 4.24 -10.00 24.54
C SER A 432 5.48 -9.15 24.35
N LYS A 433 6.41 -9.24 25.28
CA LYS A 433 7.78 -8.75 25.13
C LYS A 433 8.66 -9.91 24.70
N ILE A 434 9.73 -9.67 23.95
CA ILE A 434 10.75 -10.70 23.70
C ILE A 434 11.26 -11.19 25.07
N SER A 435 11.18 -12.50 25.29
CA SER A 435 11.61 -13.12 26.53
C SER A 435 13.13 -13.13 26.66
N ASP A 436 13.62 -12.67 27.82
CA ASP A 436 15.05 -12.74 28.14
C ASP A 436 15.58 -14.20 28.10
N ASP A 437 14.73 -15.17 28.49
CA ASP A 437 15.08 -16.61 28.42
C ASP A 437 15.23 -17.08 26.97
N GLN A 438 14.37 -16.62 26.04
CA GLN A 438 14.48 -16.95 24.62
C GLN A 438 15.76 -16.34 24.02
N LEU A 439 16.05 -15.08 24.34
CA LEU A 439 17.29 -14.43 23.92
C LEU A 439 18.50 -15.16 24.48
N PHE A 440 18.52 -15.44 25.78
CA PHE A 440 19.58 -16.18 26.43
C PHE A 440 19.81 -17.53 25.76
N TYR A 441 18.75 -18.29 25.47
CA TYR A 441 18.84 -19.57 24.79
C TYR A 441 19.48 -19.48 23.40
N CYS A 442 19.16 -18.44 22.64
CA CYS A 442 19.75 -18.16 21.32
C CYS A 442 21.24 -17.76 21.46
N LEU A 443 21.56 -16.87 22.40
CA LEU A 443 22.93 -16.42 22.69
C LEU A 443 23.85 -17.58 23.10
N GLN A 444 23.33 -18.55 23.91
CA GLN A 444 24.08 -19.76 24.29
C GLN A 444 24.42 -20.68 23.10
N ARG A 445 23.73 -20.48 21.95
CA ARG A 445 24.01 -21.20 20.70
C ARG A 445 24.87 -20.42 19.72
N GLY A 446 25.45 -19.30 20.18
CA GLY A 446 26.40 -18.50 19.42
C GLY A 446 25.76 -17.49 18.48
N LEU A 447 24.46 -17.25 18.58
CA LEU A 447 23.82 -16.16 17.85
C LEU A 447 24.12 -14.84 18.55
N SER A 448 24.31 -13.75 17.80
CA SER A 448 24.34 -12.39 18.35
C SER A 448 22.94 -11.97 18.81
N GLY A 449 22.83 -10.91 19.61
CA GLY A 449 21.53 -10.37 20.05
C GLY A 449 20.64 -9.96 18.85
N GLU A 450 21.22 -9.40 17.80
CA GLU A 450 20.51 -9.03 16.58
C GLU A 450 20.00 -10.24 15.79
N GLU A 451 20.85 -11.27 15.62
CA GLU A 451 20.46 -12.52 14.96
C GLU A 451 19.35 -13.25 15.72
N ALA A 452 19.45 -13.29 17.06
CA ALA A 452 18.42 -13.88 17.91
C ALA A 452 17.09 -13.14 17.78
N THR A 453 17.10 -11.82 17.82
CA THR A 453 15.91 -10.99 17.65
C THR A 453 15.31 -11.16 16.25
N ALA A 454 16.13 -11.16 15.21
CA ALA A 454 15.67 -11.39 13.85
C ALA A 454 15.02 -12.76 13.68
N LEU A 455 15.57 -13.81 14.31
CA LEU A 455 15.00 -15.14 14.29
C LEU A 455 13.61 -15.20 14.94
N ILE A 456 13.46 -14.58 16.13
CA ILE A 456 12.21 -14.54 16.89
C ILE A 456 11.15 -13.75 16.09
N VAL A 457 11.52 -12.59 15.54
CA VAL A 457 10.65 -11.74 14.73
C VAL A 457 10.19 -12.45 13.48
N ASN A 458 11.10 -13.10 12.73
CA ASN A 458 10.74 -13.86 11.54
C ASN A 458 9.76 -15.00 11.84
N GLY A 459 9.91 -15.67 12.98
CA GLY A 459 8.95 -16.68 13.47
C GLY A 459 7.58 -16.06 13.74
N PHE A 460 7.54 -14.89 14.40
CA PHE A 460 6.32 -14.17 14.76
C PHE A 460 5.49 -13.71 13.55
N VAL A 461 6.14 -13.27 12.48
CA VAL A 461 5.47 -12.73 11.28
C VAL A 461 5.24 -13.75 10.17
N ARG A 462 5.69 -14.98 10.33
CA ARG A 462 5.71 -16.04 9.30
C ARG A 462 4.37 -16.23 8.59
N ASP A 463 3.27 -16.28 9.35
CA ASP A 463 1.94 -16.57 8.80
C ASP A 463 1.47 -15.50 7.81
N VAL A 464 1.88 -14.25 8.02
CA VAL A 464 1.57 -13.14 7.11
C VAL A 464 2.49 -13.16 5.90
N LEU A 465 3.78 -13.38 6.08
CA LEU A 465 4.75 -13.44 4.97
C LEU A 465 4.40 -14.53 3.97
N GLN A 466 3.83 -15.66 4.42
CA GLN A 466 3.38 -16.75 3.54
C GLN A 466 2.21 -16.37 2.63
N GLN A 467 1.54 -15.23 2.86
CA GLN A 467 0.48 -14.74 1.97
C GLN A 467 1.02 -13.93 0.78
N LEU A 468 2.28 -13.50 0.84
CA LEU A 468 2.95 -12.78 -0.23
C LEU A 468 3.52 -13.76 -1.28
N PRO A 469 3.61 -13.35 -2.55
CA PRO A 469 4.47 -14.02 -3.51
C PRO A 469 5.91 -14.12 -3.00
N MET A 470 6.62 -15.21 -3.34
CA MET A 470 7.90 -15.54 -2.73
C MET A 470 8.96 -14.42 -2.84
N GLU A 471 9.02 -13.75 -3.97
CA GLU A 471 9.98 -12.66 -4.21
C GLU A 471 9.74 -11.47 -3.27
N PHE A 472 8.47 -11.13 -3.07
CA PHE A 472 8.07 -10.04 -2.16
C PHE A 472 8.14 -10.44 -0.69
N ALA A 473 7.97 -11.72 -0.37
CA ALA A 473 8.21 -12.22 0.97
C ALA A 473 9.69 -12.07 1.39
N VAL A 474 10.62 -12.32 0.46
CA VAL A 474 12.06 -12.12 0.68
C VAL A 474 12.39 -10.63 0.86
N GLU A 475 11.82 -9.74 0.05
CA GLU A 475 11.96 -8.30 0.20
C GLU A 475 11.43 -7.84 1.55
N ALA A 476 10.21 -8.26 1.91
CA ALA A 476 9.60 -7.93 3.20
C ALA A 476 10.46 -8.40 4.39
N GLN A 477 11.03 -9.61 4.34
CA GLN A 477 11.94 -10.11 5.38
C GLN A 477 13.17 -9.23 5.59
N LYS A 478 13.76 -8.72 4.49
CA LYS A 478 14.89 -7.81 4.56
C LYS A 478 14.49 -6.47 5.17
N LEU A 479 13.37 -5.91 4.73
CA LEU A 479 12.85 -4.65 5.27
C LEU A 479 12.56 -4.75 6.77
N ILE A 480 12.04 -5.89 7.22
CA ILE A 480 11.81 -6.17 8.64
C ILE A 480 13.13 -6.13 9.41
N ALA A 481 14.17 -6.81 8.91
CA ALA A 481 15.48 -6.83 9.54
C ALA A 481 16.10 -5.43 9.62
N ILE A 482 16.08 -4.67 8.52
CA ILE A 482 16.59 -3.30 8.45
C ILE A 482 15.82 -2.36 9.38
N SER A 483 14.49 -2.48 9.45
CA SER A 483 13.65 -1.62 10.30
C SER A 483 13.90 -1.82 11.80
N LEU A 484 14.43 -2.97 12.20
CA LEU A 484 14.73 -3.32 13.59
C LEU A 484 16.22 -3.23 13.94
N GLU A 485 17.07 -2.86 12.99
CA GLU A 485 18.51 -2.68 13.22
C GLU A 485 18.76 -1.63 14.33
N GLY A 486 19.66 -1.94 15.27
CA GLY A 486 19.94 -1.09 16.43
C GLY A 486 18.82 -1.03 17.48
N SER A 487 17.76 -1.85 17.38
CA SER A 487 16.70 -1.90 18.40
C SER A 487 17.04 -2.77 19.61
N VAL A 488 18.11 -3.55 19.51
CA VAL A 488 18.65 -4.44 20.56
C VAL A 488 19.95 -3.85 21.04
N GLY A 489 19.89 -2.98 22.05
CA GLY A 489 21.02 -2.35 22.71
C GLY A 489 20.67 -1.93 24.09
#